data_6afc3d4b048eaf58293759e8f01dd26e
#
_entry.id   6afc3d4b048eaf58293759e8f01dd26e
#
_cell.length_a   1.000
_cell.length_b   1.000
_cell.length_c   1.000
_cell.angle_alpha   90.00
_cell.angle_beta   90.00
_cell.angle_gamma   90.00
#
_symmetry.space_group_name_H-M   'P 1'
#
loop_
_entity.id
_entity.type
_entity.pdbx_description
1 polymer ?
#
loop_
_entity_poly.entity_id
_entity_poly.type
_entity_poly.pdbx_seq_one_letter_code
_entity_poly.pdbx_strand_id
1 'polypeptide(L)'
;MGELVERKIGKNIISWLPLDDKILSRDDVYTSWCGSNFIFKQENVKFNIQGLRPPQVGGIYAALGAEMSDDNIAATIVMPTGTGKTETILSMVVAGKFERTLVIVPSDALREQINTKFIHLGLLRKLGLIGEDIANPVTAIVKQGIDNESDLNSILDSNVIIASASVLSKFSPD
;
A
#
# COMPACT_ATOMS: atom_id res chain seq x y z
N MET A 1 18.26 -7.62 3.45
CA MET A 1 16.79 -7.49 3.54
C MET A 1 16.36 -8.35 4.72
N GLY A 2 15.77 -7.75 5.74
CA GLY A 2 15.40 -8.47 6.97
C GLY A 2 14.35 -9.56 6.72
N GLU A 3 14.24 -10.50 7.66
CA GLU A 3 13.21 -11.53 7.64
C GLU A 3 11.84 -10.90 7.97
N LEU A 4 10.78 -11.39 7.30
CA LEU A 4 9.41 -10.93 7.55
C LEU A 4 9.01 -11.23 9.00
N VAL A 5 8.57 -10.21 9.71
CA VAL A 5 8.05 -10.35 11.08
C VAL A 5 6.54 -10.20 11.06
N GLU A 6 5.85 -11.08 11.80
CA GLU A 6 4.40 -11.08 11.92
C GLU A 6 3.96 -11.09 13.39
N ARG A 7 2.96 -10.28 13.71
CA ARG A 7 2.26 -10.27 15.01
C ARG A 7 0.78 -10.59 14.78
N LYS A 8 0.29 -11.61 15.48
CA LYS A 8 -1.13 -11.99 15.45
C LYS A 8 -1.92 -11.18 16.49
N ILE A 9 -3.10 -10.70 16.09
CA ILE A 9 -4.09 -10.04 16.93
C ILE A 9 -5.42 -10.76 16.68
N GLY A 10 -5.72 -11.77 17.48
CA GLY A 10 -6.80 -12.71 17.16
C GLY A 10 -6.48 -13.46 15.86
N LYS A 11 -7.38 -13.34 14.86
CA LYS A 11 -7.13 -13.85 13.50
C LYS A 11 -6.51 -12.81 12.56
N ASN A 12 -6.44 -11.55 12.99
CA ASN A 12 -5.81 -10.48 12.25
C ASN A 12 -4.29 -10.59 12.34
N ILE A 13 -3.56 -10.05 11.36
CA ILE A 13 -2.10 -10.16 11.30
C ILE A 13 -1.53 -8.79 10.97
N ILE A 14 -0.54 -8.35 11.75
CA ILE A 14 0.29 -7.20 11.43
C ILE A 14 1.63 -7.74 10.95
N SER A 15 2.12 -7.23 9.81
CA SER A 15 3.37 -7.70 9.19
C SER A 15 4.25 -6.50 8.83
N TRP A 16 5.57 -6.67 8.98
CA TRP A 16 6.57 -5.67 8.58
C TRP A 16 7.89 -6.31 8.22
N LEU A 17 8.69 -5.61 7.45
CA LEU A 17 10.07 -5.94 7.15
C LEU A 17 10.99 -5.00 7.93
N PRO A 18 11.85 -5.49 8.84
CA PRO A 18 12.84 -4.67 9.52
C PRO A 18 13.80 -4.01 8.51
N LEU A 19 14.20 -2.78 8.78
CA LEU A 19 15.27 -2.10 8.08
C LEU A 19 16.49 -2.03 9.04
N ASP A 20 17.62 -2.60 8.63
CA ASP A 20 18.85 -2.67 9.45
C ASP A 20 18.59 -3.22 10.86
N ASP A 21 17.82 -4.33 10.95
CA ASP A 21 17.40 -4.98 12.19
C ASP A 21 16.54 -4.12 13.13
N LYS A 22 16.13 -2.92 12.69
CA LYS A 22 15.24 -2.03 13.42
C LYS A 22 13.78 -2.27 13.03
N ILE A 23 12.93 -2.47 14.04
CA ILE A 23 11.48 -2.45 13.86
C ILE A 23 11.06 -0.99 13.64
N LEU A 24 10.48 -0.70 12.49
CA LEU A 24 9.98 0.63 12.16
C LEU A 24 8.53 0.76 12.63
N SER A 25 8.21 1.90 13.24
CA SER A 25 6.83 2.30 13.47
C SER A 25 6.18 2.82 12.20
N ARG A 26 4.85 2.97 12.19
CA ARG A 26 4.13 3.65 11.12
C ARG A 26 4.73 5.02 10.80
N ASP A 27 5.05 5.79 11.84
CA ASP A 27 5.57 7.15 11.69
C ASP A 27 7.00 7.18 11.13
N ASP A 28 7.85 6.20 11.48
CA ASP A 28 9.18 6.04 10.87
C ASP A 28 9.06 5.78 9.35
N VAL A 29 8.12 4.90 8.95
CA VAL A 29 7.85 4.61 7.54
C VAL A 29 7.35 5.86 6.81
N TYR A 30 6.36 6.54 7.38
CA TYR A 30 5.81 7.77 6.80
C TYR A 30 6.89 8.85 6.66
N THR A 31 7.72 9.04 7.68
CA THR A 31 8.85 9.98 7.64
C THR A 31 9.83 9.62 6.53
N SER A 32 10.13 8.33 6.35
CA SER A 32 10.97 7.86 5.24
C SER A 32 10.37 8.24 3.88
N TRP A 33 9.06 8.05 3.69
CA TRP A 33 8.38 8.41 2.42
C TRP A 33 8.36 9.93 2.20
N CYS A 34 8.16 10.72 3.27
CA CYS A 34 8.18 12.19 3.19
C CYS A 34 9.57 12.74 2.85
N GLY A 35 10.62 12.13 3.41
CA GLY A 35 12.01 12.52 3.17
C GLY A 35 12.59 12.08 1.84
N SER A 36 11.90 11.22 1.10
CA SER A 36 12.38 10.63 -0.15
C SER A 36 11.59 11.10 -1.36
N ASN A 37 12.13 10.86 -2.55
CA ASN A 37 11.49 11.20 -3.80
C ASN A 37 10.98 9.96 -4.52
N PHE A 38 9.71 9.97 -4.92
CA PHE A 38 9.17 9.05 -5.89
C PHE A 38 9.54 9.51 -7.31
N ILE A 39 10.15 8.62 -8.10
CA ILE A 39 10.61 8.94 -9.45
C ILE A 39 9.57 8.48 -10.47
N PHE A 40 8.88 9.43 -11.10
CA PHE A 40 7.91 9.16 -12.17
C PHE A 40 8.62 8.79 -13.48
N LYS A 41 9.30 7.64 -13.46
CA LYS A 41 10.02 7.12 -14.62
C LYS A 41 9.10 6.26 -15.48
N GLN A 42 8.85 6.69 -16.71
CA GLN A 42 8.08 5.92 -17.69
C GLN A 42 8.96 4.89 -18.41
N GLU A 43 8.41 3.70 -18.69
CA GLU A 43 9.09 2.70 -19.50
C GLU A 43 9.34 3.21 -20.93
N ASN A 44 10.48 2.81 -21.51
CA ASN A 44 10.76 3.01 -22.93
C ASN A 44 11.34 1.73 -23.51
N VAL A 45 10.51 0.98 -24.21
CA VAL A 45 10.88 -0.31 -24.79
C VAL A 45 12.00 -0.19 -25.83
N LYS A 46 12.03 0.89 -26.62
CA LYS A 46 13.05 1.10 -27.65
C LYS A 46 14.46 1.25 -27.08
N PHE A 47 14.57 1.83 -25.89
CA PHE A 47 15.84 2.07 -25.21
C PHE A 47 16.07 1.11 -24.04
N ASN A 48 15.25 0.06 -23.90
CA ASN A 48 15.29 -0.90 -22.78
C ASN A 48 15.26 -0.23 -21.40
N ILE A 49 14.50 0.86 -21.28
CA ILE A 49 14.31 1.56 -20.01
C ILE A 49 13.11 0.97 -19.30
N GLN A 50 13.33 0.41 -18.10
CA GLN A 50 12.25 -0.04 -17.22
C GLN A 50 11.62 1.13 -16.49
N GLY A 51 10.31 1.06 -16.23
CA GLY A 51 9.57 2.09 -15.54
C GLY A 51 8.08 1.80 -15.52
N LEU A 52 7.28 2.80 -15.19
CA LEU A 52 5.82 2.74 -15.23
C LEU A 52 5.33 2.68 -16.68
N ARG A 53 4.34 1.86 -16.93
CA ARG A 53 3.63 1.83 -18.22
C ARG A 53 2.75 3.08 -18.38
N PRO A 54 2.46 3.53 -19.60
CA PRO A 54 1.63 4.71 -19.81
C PRO A 54 0.28 4.70 -19.07
N PRO A 55 -0.50 3.57 -19.02
CA PRO A 55 -1.73 3.53 -18.23
C PRO A 55 -1.52 3.67 -16.72
N GLN A 56 -0.38 3.21 -16.19
CA GLN A 56 -0.05 3.38 -14.77
C GLN A 56 0.26 4.85 -14.46
N VAL A 57 1.07 5.50 -15.30
CA VAL A 57 1.38 6.93 -15.15
C VAL A 57 0.10 7.76 -15.16
N GLY A 58 -0.77 7.53 -16.14
CA GLY A 58 -2.06 8.23 -16.23
C GLY A 58 -2.94 7.99 -15.00
N GLY A 59 -3.03 6.73 -14.52
CA GLY A 59 -3.79 6.37 -13.34
C GLY A 59 -3.27 7.04 -12.06
N ILE A 60 -1.95 7.09 -11.87
CA ILE A 60 -1.34 7.72 -10.70
C ILE A 60 -1.62 9.23 -10.71
N TYR A 61 -1.38 9.93 -11.82
CA TYR A 61 -1.65 11.37 -11.90
C TYR A 61 -3.12 11.70 -11.73
N ALA A 62 -4.03 10.90 -12.29
CA ALA A 62 -5.46 11.10 -12.12
C ALA A 62 -5.89 10.94 -10.64
N ALA A 63 -5.33 9.94 -9.94
CA ALA A 63 -5.61 9.71 -8.53
C ALA A 63 -5.07 10.82 -7.63
N LEU A 64 -3.80 11.19 -7.81
CA LEU A 64 -3.18 12.27 -7.04
C LEU A 64 -3.86 13.62 -7.32
N GLY A 65 -4.26 13.85 -8.55
CA GLY A 65 -5.03 15.06 -8.91
C GLY A 65 -6.41 15.08 -8.26
N ALA A 66 -7.10 13.94 -8.18
CA ALA A 66 -8.39 13.85 -7.49
C ALA A 66 -8.25 14.03 -5.98
N GLU A 67 -7.18 13.51 -5.37
CA GLU A 67 -6.88 13.70 -3.94
C GLU A 67 -6.64 15.19 -3.59
N MET A 68 -6.02 15.93 -4.50
CA MET A 68 -5.75 17.36 -4.32
C MET A 68 -6.99 18.23 -4.57
N SER A 69 -8.10 17.67 -5.03
CA SER A 69 -9.36 18.37 -5.24
C SER A 69 -10.10 18.53 -3.91
N ASP A 70 -10.63 19.71 -3.66
CA ASP A 70 -11.43 20.01 -2.45
C ASP A 70 -12.84 19.37 -2.47
N ASP A 71 -13.21 18.70 -3.56
CA ASP A 71 -14.59 18.25 -3.78
C ASP A 71 -14.98 17.02 -2.96
N ASN A 72 -14.04 16.36 -2.29
CA ASN A 72 -14.26 15.13 -1.50
C ASN A 72 -15.08 14.07 -2.26
N ILE A 73 -14.86 13.97 -3.57
CA ILE A 73 -15.58 13.07 -4.48
C ILE A 73 -14.74 11.82 -4.72
N ALA A 74 -15.41 10.66 -4.66
CA ALA A 74 -14.76 9.39 -4.97
C ALA A 74 -14.31 9.34 -6.44
N ALA A 75 -13.01 9.11 -6.66
CA ALA A 75 -12.45 8.93 -8.00
C ALA A 75 -12.53 7.46 -8.42
N THR A 76 -12.89 7.19 -9.68
CA THR A 76 -12.88 5.85 -10.26
C THR A 76 -11.82 5.76 -11.36
N ILE A 77 -10.86 4.84 -11.20
CA ILE A 77 -9.82 4.58 -12.20
C ILE A 77 -10.05 3.20 -12.82
N VAL A 78 -10.35 3.18 -14.10
CA VAL A 78 -10.55 1.93 -14.86
C VAL A 78 -9.27 1.59 -15.62
N MET A 79 -8.70 0.43 -15.33
CA MET A 79 -7.49 -0.07 -16.00
C MET A 79 -7.74 -1.50 -16.51
N PRO A 80 -7.34 -1.84 -17.75
CA PRO A 80 -7.44 -3.21 -18.28
C PRO A 80 -6.69 -4.23 -17.43
N THR A 81 -7.06 -5.50 -17.53
CA THR A 81 -6.33 -6.60 -16.89
C THR A 81 -4.90 -6.69 -17.45
N GLY A 82 -3.92 -6.98 -16.60
CA GLY A 82 -2.51 -7.08 -17.00
C GLY A 82 -1.75 -5.76 -17.14
N THR A 83 -2.39 -4.61 -16.94
CA THR A 83 -1.73 -3.28 -17.03
C THR A 83 -0.96 -2.87 -15.77
N GLY A 84 -0.96 -3.70 -14.73
CA GLY A 84 -0.20 -3.43 -13.50
C GLY A 84 -0.96 -2.60 -12.45
N LYS A 85 -2.28 -2.86 -12.28
CA LYS A 85 -3.11 -2.16 -11.28
C LYS A 85 -2.49 -2.13 -9.89
N THR A 86 -1.92 -3.24 -9.44
CA THR A 86 -1.32 -3.34 -8.09
C THR A 86 -0.14 -2.39 -7.95
N GLU A 87 0.77 -2.37 -8.91
CA GLU A 87 1.91 -1.45 -8.91
C GLU A 87 1.44 0.01 -9.01
N THR A 88 0.32 0.27 -9.69
CA THR A 88 -0.29 1.62 -9.71
C THR A 88 -0.75 2.03 -8.32
N ILE A 89 -1.47 1.15 -7.59
CA ILE A 89 -1.92 1.43 -6.22
C ILE A 89 -0.73 1.65 -5.28
N LEU A 90 0.28 0.78 -5.33
CA LEU A 90 1.52 0.94 -4.54
C LEU A 90 2.20 2.28 -4.82
N SER A 91 2.32 2.63 -6.11
CA SER A 91 2.90 3.91 -6.54
C SER A 91 2.11 5.10 -6.01
N MET A 92 0.77 5.03 -6.03
CA MET A 92 -0.09 6.09 -5.48
C MET A 92 0.14 6.29 -3.99
N VAL A 93 0.22 5.22 -3.22
CA VAL A 93 0.42 5.29 -1.77
C VAL A 93 1.75 5.93 -1.41
N VAL A 94 2.84 5.51 -2.08
CA VAL A 94 4.17 6.04 -1.80
C VAL A 94 4.37 7.44 -2.37
N ALA A 95 3.94 7.70 -3.62
CA ALA A 95 4.07 9.00 -4.27
C ALA A 95 3.18 10.07 -3.62
N GLY A 96 1.97 9.69 -3.20
CA GLY A 96 1.04 10.56 -2.47
C GLY A 96 1.40 10.74 -1.00
N LYS A 97 2.40 9.99 -0.51
CA LYS A 97 2.84 10.05 0.89
C LYS A 97 1.68 9.86 1.86
N PHE A 98 0.84 8.85 1.61
CA PHE A 98 -0.30 8.58 2.48
C PHE A 98 0.17 7.90 3.77
N GLU A 99 0.02 8.60 4.89
CA GLU A 99 0.40 8.08 6.21
C GLU A 99 -0.32 6.77 6.52
N ARG A 100 -1.61 6.68 6.15
CA ARG A 100 -2.46 5.52 6.37
C ARG A 100 -3.39 5.28 5.19
N THR A 101 -3.47 4.04 4.75
CA THR A 101 -4.30 3.63 3.61
C THR A 101 -5.13 2.40 3.96
N LEU A 102 -6.44 2.47 3.73
CA LEU A 102 -7.32 1.30 3.77
C LEU A 102 -7.50 0.74 2.35
N VAL A 103 -7.12 -0.51 2.16
CA VAL A 103 -7.29 -1.23 0.89
C VAL A 103 -8.39 -2.26 1.04
N ILE A 104 -9.48 -2.09 0.30
CA ILE A 104 -10.61 -3.01 0.30
C ILE A 104 -10.55 -3.88 -0.96
N VAL A 105 -10.57 -5.19 -0.76
CA VAL A 105 -10.52 -6.18 -1.85
C VAL A 105 -11.79 -7.06 -1.87
N PRO A 106 -12.18 -7.59 -3.04
CA PRO A 106 -13.39 -8.39 -3.15
C PRO A 106 -13.30 -9.79 -2.51
N SER A 107 -12.09 -10.35 -2.32
CA SER A 107 -11.91 -11.70 -1.79
C SER A 107 -10.72 -11.86 -0.86
N ASP A 108 -10.76 -12.89 -0.03
CA ASP A 108 -9.68 -13.22 0.91
C ASP A 108 -8.38 -13.63 0.19
N ALA A 109 -8.48 -14.33 -0.94
CA ALA A 109 -7.31 -14.70 -1.74
C ALA A 109 -6.57 -13.44 -2.27
N LEU A 110 -7.32 -12.44 -2.73
CA LEU A 110 -6.75 -11.15 -3.15
C LEU A 110 -6.15 -10.37 -1.99
N ARG A 111 -6.74 -10.47 -0.79
CA ARG A 111 -6.22 -9.83 0.42
C ARG A 111 -4.79 -10.28 0.71
N GLU A 112 -4.53 -11.59 0.74
CA GLU A 112 -3.19 -12.15 0.98
C GLU A 112 -2.21 -11.75 -0.14
N GLN A 113 -2.64 -11.83 -1.39
CA GLN A 113 -1.81 -11.44 -2.52
C GLN A 113 -1.42 -9.96 -2.48
N ILE A 114 -2.36 -9.07 -2.18
CA ILE A 114 -2.11 -7.62 -2.08
C ILE A 114 -1.21 -7.32 -0.89
N ASN A 115 -1.41 -7.98 0.26
CA ASN A 115 -0.54 -7.80 1.42
C ASN A 115 0.92 -8.12 1.08
N THR A 116 1.19 -9.26 0.45
CA THR A 116 2.55 -9.62 0.03
C THR A 116 3.17 -8.55 -0.88
N LYS A 117 2.37 -7.95 -1.75
CA LYS A 117 2.85 -6.86 -2.62
C LYS A 117 3.17 -5.59 -1.83
N PHE A 118 2.32 -5.20 -0.87
CA PHE A 118 2.56 -4.02 -0.04
C PHE A 118 3.80 -4.18 0.84
N ILE A 119 3.96 -5.31 1.53
CA ILE A 119 5.12 -5.57 2.41
C ILE A 119 6.45 -5.34 1.70
N HIS A 120 6.55 -5.66 0.41
CA HIS A 120 7.78 -5.52 -0.38
C HIS A 120 7.78 -4.29 -1.29
N LEU A 121 6.73 -3.48 -1.30
CA LEU A 121 6.50 -2.43 -2.29
C LEU A 121 6.57 -2.92 -3.75
N GLY A 122 6.17 -4.17 -3.97
CA GLY A 122 6.05 -4.78 -5.29
C GLY A 122 7.32 -4.68 -6.13
N LEU A 123 7.17 -4.07 -7.31
CA LEU A 123 8.27 -3.87 -8.26
C LEU A 123 8.88 -2.46 -8.22
N LEU A 124 8.47 -1.59 -7.28
CA LEU A 124 8.84 -0.17 -7.33
C LEU A 124 10.36 0.06 -7.29
N ARG A 125 11.10 -0.68 -6.42
CA ARG A 125 12.57 -0.62 -6.39
C ARG A 125 13.18 -1.14 -7.68
N LYS A 126 12.75 -2.31 -8.16
CA LYS A 126 13.25 -2.92 -9.39
C LYS A 126 13.06 -2.01 -10.61
N LEU A 127 11.97 -1.27 -10.66
CA LEU A 127 11.69 -0.30 -11.72
C LEU A 127 12.45 1.01 -11.55
N GLY A 128 13.13 1.22 -10.41
CA GLY A 128 13.85 2.45 -10.08
C GLY A 128 12.93 3.63 -9.83
N LEU A 129 11.73 3.37 -9.26
CA LEU A 129 10.75 4.40 -8.90
C LEU A 129 10.98 4.92 -7.48
N ILE A 130 11.61 4.12 -6.63
CA ILE A 130 11.98 4.43 -5.25
C ILE A 130 13.40 3.95 -4.97
N GLY A 131 14.08 4.61 -4.02
CA GLY A 131 15.40 4.24 -3.53
C GLY A 131 15.36 3.04 -2.58
N GLU A 132 16.53 2.46 -2.29
CA GLU A 132 16.70 1.37 -1.31
C GLU A 132 16.48 1.84 0.13
N ASP A 133 16.65 3.13 0.39
CA ASP A 133 16.47 3.82 1.65
C ASP A 133 14.99 4.01 2.06
N ILE A 134 14.07 3.86 1.12
CA ILE A 134 12.63 3.95 1.39
C ILE A 134 12.17 2.75 2.22
N ALA A 135 11.59 3.03 3.38
CA ALA A 135 11.07 2.01 4.27
C ALA A 135 9.85 1.27 3.67
N ASN A 136 9.79 -0.04 3.93
CA ASN A 136 8.60 -0.83 3.62
C ASN A 136 7.49 -0.52 4.63
N PRO A 137 6.21 -0.54 4.22
CA PRO A 137 5.10 -0.25 5.11
C PRO A 137 4.91 -1.33 6.18
N VAL A 138 4.44 -0.91 7.35
CA VAL A 138 3.76 -1.78 8.28
C VAL A 138 2.38 -2.07 7.72
N THR A 139 2.03 -3.34 7.54
CA THR A 139 0.74 -3.75 6.97
C THR A 139 -0.09 -4.50 8.00
N ALA A 140 -1.41 -4.33 7.98
CA ALA A 140 -2.35 -5.11 8.77
C ALA A 140 -3.37 -5.82 7.86
N ILE A 141 -3.52 -7.12 8.05
CA ILE A 141 -4.58 -7.91 7.41
C ILE A 141 -5.73 -8.06 8.42
N VAL A 142 -6.92 -7.56 8.04
CA VAL A 142 -8.15 -7.73 8.82
C VAL A 142 -8.93 -8.90 8.26
N LYS A 143 -8.99 -10.00 9.05
CA LYS A 143 -9.65 -11.27 8.67
C LYS A 143 -10.99 -11.46 9.38
N GLN A 144 -11.18 -10.76 10.49
CA GLN A 144 -12.42 -10.81 11.29
C GLN A 144 -12.67 -9.48 12.00
N GLY A 145 -13.80 -9.36 12.68
CA GLY A 145 -14.10 -8.25 13.58
C GLY A 145 -12.98 -7.97 14.58
N ILE A 146 -12.95 -6.75 15.08
CA ILE A 146 -12.00 -6.29 16.10
C ILE A 146 -12.81 -6.16 17.39
N ASP A 147 -12.43 -6.96 18.40
CA ASP A 147 -13.26 -7.17 19.58
C ASP A 147 -13.02 -6.13 20.69
N ASN A 148 -11.91 -5.39 20.60
CA ASN A 148 -11.56 -4.40 21.63
C ASN A 148 -10.73 -3.24 21.05
N GLU A 149 -10.67 -2.13 21.81
CA GLU A 149 -10.00 -0.89 21.41
C GLU A 149 -8.47 -1.05 21.29
N SER A 150 -7.86 -1.89 22.12
CA SER A 150 -6.41 -2.15 22.05
C SER A 150 -6.01 -2.80 20.74
N ASP A 151 -6.81 -3.77 20.28
CA ASP A 151 -6.59 -4.46 19.00
C ASP A 151 -6.83 -3.52 17.82
N LEU A 152 -7.87 -2.67 17.91
CA LEU A 152 -8.14 -1.64 16.92
C LEU A 152 -6.95 -0.68 16.81
N ASN A 153 -6.45 -0.15 17.92
CA ASN A 153 -5.31 0.76 17.93
C ASN A 153 -4.07 0.11 17.33
N SER A 154 -3.80 -1.16 17.67
CA SER A 154 -2.68 -1.90 17.09
C SER A 154 -2.79 -2.03 15.55
N ILE A 155 -3.99 -2.23 15.01
CA ILE A 155 -4.23 -2.28 13.56
C ILE A 155 -4.08 -0.88 12.94
N LEU A 156 -4.60 0.16 13.62
CA LEU A 156 -4.51 1.54 13.17
C LEU A 156 -3.08 2.11 13.19
N ASP A 157 -2.17 1.46 13.92
CA ASP A 157 -0.73 1.77 13.88
C ASP A 157 0.00 1.23 12.63
N SER A 158 -0.74 0.68 11.68
CA SER A 158 -0.21 0.25 10.39
C SER A 158 -0.36 1.34 9.31
N ASN A 159 0.60 1.39 8.37
CA ASN A 159 0.51 2.28 7.20
C ASN A 159 -0.54 1.80 6.19
N VAL A 160 -0.68 0.47 6.04
CA VAL A 160 -1.62 -0.11 5.09
C VAL A 160 -2.47 -1.16 5.79
N ILE A 161 -3.76 -0.94 5.80
CA ILE A 161 -4.76 -1.85 6.36
C ILE A 161 -5.50 -2.50 5.20
N ILE A 162 -5.51 -3.84 5.16
CA ILE A 162 -6.09 -4.60 4.05
C ILE A 162 -7.22 -5.46 4.57
N ALA A 163 -8.42 -5.27 4.03
CA ALA A 163 -9.62 -6.01 4.41
C ALA A 163 -10.38 -6.48 3.17
N SER A 164 -11.16 -7.56 3.30
CA SER A 164 -12.15 -7.90 2.27
C SER A 164 -13.47 -7.17 2.55
N ALA A 165 -14.23 -6.89 1.49
CA ALA A 165 -15.53 -6.24 1.60
C ALA A 165 -16.47 -7.02 2.53
N SER A 166 -16.42 -8.37 2.51
CA SER A 166 -17.19 -9.25 3.38
C SER A 166 -16.84 -9.15 4.87
N VAL A 167 -15.60 -8.75 5.19
CA VAL A 167 -15.21 -8.49 6.58
C VAL A 167 -15.71 -7.14 7.02
N LEU A 168 -15.54 -6.10 6.20
CA LEU A 168 -15.97 -4.74 6.55
C LEU A 168 -17.49 -4.60 6.70
N SER A 169 -18.28 -5.34 5.93
CA SER A 169 -19.74 -5.31 6.08
C SER A 169 -20.23 -5.78 7.45
N LYS A 170 -19.39 -6.47 8.23
CA LYS A 170 -19.69 -6.90 9.60
C LYS A 170 -19.41 -5.83 10.66
N PHE A 171 -18.77 -4.73 10.25
CA PHE A 171 -18.50 -3.56 11.10
C PHE A 171 -19.53 -2.44 10.91
N SER A 172 -20.53 -2.63 10.06
CA SER A 172 -21.60 -1.63 9.91
C SER A 172 -22.32 -1.47 11.25
N PRO A 173 -22.41 -0.27 11.83
CA PRO A 173 -23.32 -0.05 12.96
C PRO A 173 -24.75 -0.26 12.46
N ASP A 174 -25.54 -0.97 13.24
CA ASP A 174 -26.99 -1.08 13.06
C ASP A 174 -27.66 0.30 13.11
#